data_5d0f198c9298283c86ab117b8cd4ad30
#
_entry.id   5d0f198c9298283c86ab117b8cd4ad30
#
_cell.length_a   1.000
_cell.length_b   1.000
_cell.length_c   1.000
_cell.angle_alpha   90.00
_cell.angle_beta   90.00
_cell.angle_gamma   90.00
#
_symmetry.space_group_name_H-M   'P 1'
#
loop_
_entity.id
_entity.type
_entity.pdbx_description
1 polymer ?
#
loop_
_entity_poly.entity_id
_entity_poly.type
_entity_poly.pdbx_seq_one_letter_code
_entity_poly.pdbx_strand_id
1 'polypeptide(L)'
;AYVHEHFAEKGFIYELIRLIGQHDCKMEDIRQLFLRYSENIYVEEMRGEDFDVMIRFPEEMGDPYCYCFRDEGCHVIYHRFLLEDYADLMKA
;
A
#
# COMPACT_ATOMS: atom_id res chain seq x y z
N ALA A 1 -11.55 -10.59 13.92
CA ALA A 1 -10.18 -10.11 14.13
C ALA A 1 -9.18 -11.01 13.42
N TYR A 2 -9.29 -12.27 13.68
CA TYR A 2 -8.41 -13.26 13.09
C TYR A 2 -8.49 -13.27 11.57
N VAL A 3 -9.69 -13.18 11.06
CA VAL A 3 -9.93 -13.19 9.61
C VAL A 3 -9.29 -12.00 8.94
N HIS A 4 -9.30 -10.86 9.60
CA HIS A 4 -8.74 -9.64 9.03
C HIS A 4 -7.24 -9.72 8.85
N GLU A 5 -6.55 -10.32 9.79
CA GLU A 5 -5.10 -10.46 9.68
C GLU A 5 -4.72 -11.31 8.48
N HIS A 6 -5.43 -12.42 8.30
CA HIS A 6 -5.17 -13.32 7.18
C HIS A 6 -5.60 -12.72 5.86
N PHE A 7 -6.64 -11.92 5.90
CA PHE A 7 -7.16 -11.25 4.73
C PHE A 7 -6.11 -10.35 4.10
N ALA A 8 -5.51 -9.48 4.89
CA ALA A 8 -4.53 -8.53 4.37
C ALA A 8 -3.26 -9.22 3.87
N GLU A 9 -2.80 -10.22 4.60
CA GLU A 9 -1.55 -10.88 4.24
C GLU A 9 -1.66 -11.83 3.07
N LYS A 10 -2.73 -12.62 3.02
CA LYS A 10 -2.81 -13.69 2.02
C LYS A 10 -3.50 -13.29 0.74
N GLY A 11 -4.54 -12.50 0.82
CA GLY A 11 -5.30 -12.14 -0.36
C GLY A 11 -4.75 -10.89 -1.03
N PHE A 12 -4.69 -9.83 -0.26
CA PHE A 12 -4.36 -8.53 -0.79
C PHE A 12 -2.92 -8.44 -1.32
N ILE A 13 -1.96 -8.93 -0.55
CA ILE A 13 -0.54 -8.83 -0.95
C ILE A 13 -0.29 -9.55 -2.26
N TYR A 14 -0.89 -10.72 -2.40
CA TYR A 14 -0.75 -11.49 -3.62
C TYR A 14 -1.28 -10.73 -4.84
N GLU A 15 -2.45 -10.15 -4.70
CA GLU A 15 -3.04 -9.38 -5.79
C GLU A 15 -2.24 -8.12 -6.09
N LEU A 16 -1.72 -7.48 -5.04
CA LEU A 16 -0.92 -6.27 -5.22
C LEU A 16 0.35 -6.57 -6.02
N ILE A 17 1.04 -7.64 -5.67
CA ILE A 17 2.27 -8.01 -6.37
C ILE A 17 1.98 -8.33 -7.83
N ARG A 18 0.89 -9.04 -8.09
CA ARG A 18 0.49 -9.35 -9.46
C ARG A 18 0.19 -8.10 -10.26
N LEU A 19 -0.52 -7.17 -9.64
CA LEU A 19 -0.89 -5.93 -10.32
C LEU A 19 0.34 -5.10 -10.67
N ILE A 20 1.25 -4.95 -9.71
CA ILE A 20 2.45 -4.17 -9.92
C ILE A 20 3.34 -4.78 -10.99
N GLY A 21 3.30 -6.10 -11.13
CA GLY A 21 4.07 -6.80 -12.15
C GLY A 21 3.55 -6.64 -13.57
N GLN A 22 2.37 -6.04 -13.75
CA GLN A 22 1.82 -5.82 -15.06
C GLN A 22 2.45 -4.62 -15.74
N HIS A 23 2.53 -4.69 -17.07
CA HIS A 23 3.21 -3.68 -17.88
C HIS A 23 2.64 -2.27 -17.75
N ASP A 24 1.35 -2.15 -17.66
CA ASP A 24 0.69 -0.85 -17.66
C ASP A 24 0.04 -0.52 -16.33
N CYS A 25 0.64 -0.98 -15.24
CA CYS A 25 0.11 -0.69 -13.92
C CYS A 25 0.23 0.80 -13.60
N LYS A 26 -0.87 1.39 -13.18
CA LYS A 26 -0.93 2.79 -12.79
C LYS A 26 -1.37 2.92 -11.34
N MET A 27 -1.05 4.06 -10.73
CA MET A 27 -1.44 4.31 -9.35
C MET A 27 -2.94 4.20 -9.13
N GLU A 28 -3.74 4.59 -10.12
CA GLU A 28 -5.19 4.47 -10.02
C GLU A 28 -5.62 3.01 -9.87
N ASP A 29 -4.97 2.12 -10.59
CA ASP A 29 -5.27 0.69 -10.49
C ASP A 29 -4.97 0.17 -9.10
N ILE A 30 -3.89 0.64 -8.51
CA ILE A 30 -3.50 0.26 -7.15
C ILE A 30 -4.51 0.77 -6.13
N ARG A 31 -4.93 2.01 -6.26
CA ARG A 31 -5.94 2.58 -5.36
C ARG A 31 -7.24 1.80 -5.45
N GLN A 32 -7.65 1.43 -6.65
CA GLN A 32 -8.87 0.65 -6.82
C GLN A 32 -8.76 -0.72 -6.19
N LEU A 33 -7.57 -1.31 -6.23
CA LEU A 33 -7.36 -2.58 -5.54
C LEU A 33 -7.56 -2.44 -4.04
N PHE A 34 -6.98 -1.40 -3.43
CA PHE A 34 -7.19 -1.15 -2.00
C PHE A 34 -8.67 -0.97 -1.69
N LEU A 35 -9.37 -0.22 -2.53
CA LEU A 35 -10.79 0.07 -2.31
C LEU A 35 -11.68 -1.16 -2.46
N ARG A 36 -11.23 -2.16 -3.17
CA ARG A 36 -11.98 -3.42 -3.24
C ARG A 36 -11.97 -4.17 -1.90
N TYR A 37 -10.97 -3.90 -1.08
CA TYR A 37 -10.84 -4.56 0.21
C TYR A 37 -11.39 -3.74 1.36
N SER A 38 -11.43 -2.43 1.24
CA SER A 38 -11.94 -1.55 2.27
C SER A 38 -12.51 -0.29 1.66
N GLU A 39 -13.69 0.12 2.11
CA GLU A 39 -14.30 1.35 1.63
C GLU A 39 -13.49 2.58 1.97
N ASN A 40 -12.78 2.52 3.10
CA ASN A 40 -11.98 3.64 3.57
C ASN A 40 -10.52 3.26 3.56
N ILE A 41 -9.70 4.09 2.94
CA ILE A 41 -8.27 3.92 2.95
C ILE A 41 -7.64 5.28 3.23
N TYR A 42 -6.42 5.25 3.76
CA TYR A 42 -5.66 6.47 3.97
C TYR A 42 -4.62 6.61 2.88
N VAL A 43 -4.62 7.75 2.22
CA VAL A 43 -3.67 8.05 1.16
C VAL A 43 -2.94 9.33 1.54
N GLU A 44 -1.62 9.28 1.53
CA GLU A 44 -0.80 10.41 1.90
C GLU A 44 0.27 10.63 0.86
N GLU A 45 0.40 11.86 0.39
CA GLU A 45 1.46 12.20 -0.55
C GLU A 45 2.78 12.29 0.20
N MET A 46 3.81 11.70 -0.38
CA MET A 46 5.14 11.72 0.18
C MET A 46 6.02 12.64 -0.65
N ARG A 47 6.92 13.32 0.02
CA ARG A 47 7.86 14.21 -0.67
C ARG A 47 9.29 13.69 -0.57
N GLY A 48 9.41 12.38 -0.42
CA GLY A 48 10.70 11.74 -0.34
C GLY A 48 11.27 11.46 -1.72
N GLU A 49 12.53 11.08 -1.73
CA GLU A 49 13.19 10.72 -2.98
C GLU A 49 12.84 9.33 -3.44
N ASP A 50 12.42 8.47 -2.51
CA ASP A 50 12.19 7.08 -2.80
C ASP A 50 10.74 6.76 -3.18
N PHE A 51 9.79 7.50 -2.64
CA PHE A 51 8.38 7.20 -2.84
C PHE A 51 7.55 8.45 -3.02
N ASP A 52 6.45 8.32 -3.76
CA ASP A 52 5.55 9.42 -4.07
C ASP A 52 4.30 9.41 -3.21
N VAL A 53 3.83 8.24 -2.82
CA VAL A 53 2.56 8.13 -2.11
C VAL A 53 2.59 6.94 -1.16
N MET A 54 1.91 7.09 -0.03
CA MET A 54 1.70 6.02 0.92
C MET A 54 0.20 5.73 1.01
N ILE A 55 -0.16 4.44 1.00
CA ILE A 55 -1.54 4.01 1.20
C ILE A 55 -1.56 2.99 2.33
N ARG A 56 -2.56 3.09 3.20
CA ARG A 56 -2.74 2.09 4.23
C ARG A 56 -4.22 1.88 4.52
N PHE A 57 -4.53 0.74 5.09
CA PHE A 57 -5.87 0.41 5.52
C PHE A 57 -6.17 1.03 6.88
N PRO A 58 -7.46 1.21 7.23
CA PRO A 58 -7.84 1.66 8.57
C PRO A 58 -7.38 0.66 9.63
N GLU A 59 -7.18 1.16 10.84
CA GLU A 59 -6.72 0.32 11.95
C GLU A 59 -7.61 -0.87 12.22
N GLU A 60 -8.92 -0.72 12.06
CA GLU A 60 -9.87 -1.80 12.32
C GLU A 60 -9.71 -2.99 11.38
N MET A 61 -8.99 -2.82 10.29
CA MET A 61 -8.69 -3.93 9.39
C MET A 61 -7.62 -4.87 9.94
N GLY A 62 -6.85 -4.41 10.91
CA GLY A 62 -5.83 -5.23 11.54
C GLY A 62 -4.55 -5.39 10.76
N ASP A 63 -4.36 -4.60 9.71
CA ASP A 63 -3.15 -4.64 8.92
C ASP A 63 -2.09 -3.74 9.56
N PRO A 64 -0.95 -4.29 10.00
CA PRO A 64 0.08 -3.48 10.66
C PRO A 64 1.00 -2.74 9.72
N TYR A 65 0.72 -2.76 8.41
CA TYR A 65 1.63 -2.22 7.41
C TYR A 65 1.09 -0.97 6.74
N CYS A 66 2.01 -0.18 6.19
CA CYS A 66 1.68 0.82 5.20
C CYS A 66 2.46 0.51 3.93
N TYR A 67 1.92 0.95 2.81
CA TYR A 67 2.44 0.59 1.49
C TYR A 67 2.87 1.86 0.77
N CYS A 68 4.14 1.93 0.44
CA CYS A 68 4.71 3.12 -0.20
C CYS A 68 5.01 2.82 -1.66
N PHE A 69 4.64 3.74 -2.53
CA PHE A 69 4.71 3.52 -3.97
C PHE A 69 5.46 4.66 -4.67
N ARG A 70 6.16 4.29 -5.71
CA ARG A 70 6.79 5.25 -6.58
C ARG A 70 6.31 4.99 -8.00
N ASP A 71 5.74 6.01 -8.62
CA ASP A 71 5.22 5.94 -9.98
C ASP A 71 6.33 6.31 -10.94
N GLU A 72 6.83 5.32 -11.67
CA GLU A 72 7.92 5.53 -12.63
C GLU A 72 7.42 5.76 -14.05
N GLY A 73 6.12 5.97 -14.21
CA GLY A 73 5.53 6.23 -15.51
C GLY A 73 5.05 4.97 -16.21
N CYS A 74 5.95 4.05 -16.48
CA CYS A 74 5.58 2.79 -17.14
C CYS A 74 5.45 1.62 -16.18
N HIS A 75 5.86 1.82 -14.93
CA HIS A 75 5.69 0.81 -13.89
C HIS A 75 5.70 1.49 -12.53
N VAL A 76 5.31 0.74 -11.50
CA VAL A 76 5.24 1.24 -10.14
C VAL A 76 6.15 0.40 -9.27
N ILE A 77 6.94 1.07 -8.43
CA ILE A 77 7.79 0.42 -7.44
C ILE A 77 7.08 0.49 -6.10
N TYR A 78 7.19 -0.56 -5.31
CA TYR A 78 6.45 -0.68 -4.08
C TYR A 78 7.32 -1.24 -2.97
N HIS A 79 7.11 -0.76 -1.76
CA HIS A 79 7.73 -1.31 -0.57
C HIS A 79 6.75 -1.23 0.60
N ARG A 80 6.71 -2.28 1.40
CA ARG A 80 5.82 -2.38 2.55
C ARG A 80 6.62 -2.16 3.83
N PHE A 81 6.13 -1.25 4.67
CA PHE A 81 6.74 -0.96 5.96
C PHE A 81 5.76 -1.27 7.08
N LEU A 82 6.28 -1.64 8.24
CA LEU A 82 5.46 -1.63 9.43
C LEU A 82 5.12 -0.18 9.76
N LEU A 83 3.91 0.05 10.24
CA LEU A 83 3.48 1.42 10.57
C LEU A 83 4.42 2.10 11.56
N GLU A 84 4.91 1.36 12.56
CA GLU A 84 5.82 1.94 13.53
C GLU A 84 7.15 2.37 12.90
N ASP A 85 7.63 1.60 11.94
CA ASP A 85 8.87 1.94 11.24
C ASP A 85 8.69 3.16 10.36
N TYR A 86 7.53 3.25 9.71
CA TYR A 86 7.20 4.40 8.89
C TYR A 86 7.16 5.67 9.72
N ALA A 87 6.58 5.60 10.91
CA ALA A 87 6.51 6.75 11.79
C ALA A 87 7.91 7.25 12.18
N ASP A 88 8.83 6.32 12.42
CA ASP A 88 10.20 6.68 12.74
C ASP A 88 10.91 7.34 11.56
N LEU A 89 10.65 6.84 10.36
CA LEU A 89 11.19 7.42 9.13
C LEU A 89 10.74 8.86 8.96
N MET A 90 9.49 9.13 9.23
CA MET A 90 8.92 10.45 9.05
C MET A 90 9.39 11.45 10.09
N LYS A 91 9.88 10.99 11.21
CA LYS A 91 10.44 11.87 12.24
C LYS A 91 11.81 12.38 11.89
N ALA A 92 12.53 11.64 11.10
CA ALA A 92 13.85 12.05 10.64
C ALA A 92 13.75 13.12 9.57
#